data_c33a17d5b612796e43e09c1d75e75970
#
_entry.id   c33a17d5b612796e43e09c1d75e75970
#
_cell.length_a   1.000
_cell.length_b   1.000
_cell.length_c   1.000
_cell.angle_alpha   90.00
_cell.angle_beta   90.00
_cell.angle_gamma   90.00
#
_symmetry.space_group_name_H-M   'P 1'
#
loop_
_entity.id
_entity.type
_entity.pdbx_description
1 polymer ?
#
loop_
_entity_poly.entity_id
_entity_poly.type
_entity_poly.pdbx_seq_one_letter_code
_entity_poly.pdbx_strand_id
1 'polypeptide(L)'
;ARSLVMTDAQSLIDQMDRLSGIVLDQKSIVNEQLEIFSDEANSLIQSISTLNQNIAAVNGTNNSADASSTYNERDKAIRDLSELIDIETLDGPNGEKLVFMGTGEAVVMQNGAFNLFSMTGDPDPNFKEFTLDVNGGKAVPLEVDVSKLKGKIGGLLAFRDDILVPAQNQIGQMGLAIADAFNEQNKLGMDATGQLGGNIFNIPTVGAYAYQANTGDAGMTATVEPGKGSELPASDFIITYTSAASVSIQPVDNKGEPLGDPSVADIPADGIINADDIRNAVPYQAATATTPEVLATVKDSFGLQLNIDTTKTGNVGDQFQIKLNSDSASSITLATGRAEDLALASPIRTANSIDNIGTATISAGEVTSVTSGGFTTAPGLTNGGITLVKTGTANEYQISDENNTATTIIIPPPGNNVLSQAGTPYSDYGFDFDIEGTPATGDTFTLEFNEGGFDDNRNGLKLADLQNGELVRLNVETTATADNHKTFNQAYSGLVSDIGVVTGQAITSGAAFDALAQQSEAWYESLSGVNLDEEAANLLRFQQSYSASAQVLAAAQEIFDTLLNAAR
;
A
#
# COMPACT_ATOMS: atom_id res chain seq x y z
N ALA A 1 -15.44 16.41 -29.00
CA ALA A 1 -15.13 15.11 -28.44
C ALA A 1 -13.78 15.11 -27.71
N ARG A 2 -12.64 15.45 -28.39
CA ARG A 2 -11.29 15.43 -27.76
C ARG A 2 -11.21 16.30 -26.50
N SER A 3 -11.74 17.54 -26.52
CA SER A 3 -11.75 18.42 -25.35
C SER A 3 -12.56 17.86 -24.17
N LEU A 4 -13.63 17.12 -24.47
CA LEU A 4 -14.42 16.47 -23.41
C LEU A 4 -13.62 15.35 -22.73
N VAL A 5 -12.96 14.50 -23.51
CA VAL A 5 -12.10 13.43 -22.97
C VAL A 5 -10.98 14.00 -22.08
N MET A 6 -10.34 15.11 -22.49
CA MET A 6 -9.32 15.78 -21.67
C MET A 6 -9.91 16.39 -20.39
N THR A 7 -11.14 16.93 -20.45
CA THR A 7 -11.83 17.42 -19.24
C THR A 7 -12.19 16.28 -18.31
N ASP A 8 -12.64 15.14 -18.85
CA ASP A 8 -12.97 13.96 -18.07
C ASP A 8 -11.72 13.33 -17.45
N ALA A 9 -10.60 13.31 -18.18
CA ALA A 9 -9.30 12.87 -17.65
C ALA A 9 -8.83 13.76 -16.49
N GLN A 10 -8.95 15.09 -16.61
CA GLN A 10 -8.65 16.00 -15.50
C GLN A 10 -9.58 15.76 -14.31
N SER A 11 -10.88 15.57 -14.57
CA SER A 11 -11.86 15.27 -13.51
C SER A 11 -11.55 13.97 -12.76
N LEU A 12 -11.07 12.95 -13.48
CA LEU A 12 -10.63 11.70 -12.87
C LEU A 12 -9.44 11.93 -11.93
N ILE A 13 -8.40 12.64 -12.40
CA ILE A 13 -7.24 13.02 -11.56
C ILE A 13 -7.70 13.78 -10.32
N ASP A 14 -8.54 14.80 -10.48
CA ASP A 14 -9.05 15.61 -9.36
C ASP A 14 -9.87 14.77 -8.35
N GLN A 15 -10.55 13.72 -8.80
CA GLN A 15 -11.27 12.81 -7.92
C GLN A 15 -10.32 11.88 -7.17
N MET A 16 -9.30 11.35 -7.84
CA MET A 16 -8.28 10.51 -7.23
C MET A 16 -7.46 11.28 -6.20
N ASP A 17 -7.05 12.51 -6.54
CA ASP A 17 -6.34 13.41 -5.63
C ASP A 17 -7.18 13.70 -4.37
N ARG A 18 -8.48 13.97 -4.53
CA ARG A 18 -9.38 14.15 -3.38
C ARG A 18 -9.50 12.90 -2.51
N LEU A 19 -9.65 11.71 -3.11
CA LEU A 19 -9.74 10.46 -2.36
C LEU A 19 -8.43 10.17 -1.61
N SER A 20 -7.30 10.33 -2.29
CA SER A 20 -5.98 10.19 -1.68
C SER A 20 -5.78 11.21 -0.57
N GLY A 21 -6.17 12.48 -0.78
CA GLY A 21 -6.09 13.55 0.20
C GLY A 21 -6.88 13.22 1.47
N ILE A 22 -8.10 12.69 1.36
CA ILE A 22 -8.89 12.26 2.51
C ILE A 22 -8.15 11.17 3.31
N VAL A 23 -7.56 10.19 2.64
CA VAL A 23 -6.83 9.11 3.31
C VAL A 23 -5.57 9.64 4.01
N LEU A 24 -4.84 10.54 3.35
CA LEU A 24 -3.63 11.19 3.92
C LEU A 24 -3.99 12.04 5.16
N ASP A 25 -5.07 12.81 5.11
CA ASP A 25 -5.55 13.61 6.24
C ASP A 25 -5.91 12.69 7.42
N GLN A 26 -6.62 11.58 7.17
CA GLN A 26 -6.96 10.61 8.22
C GLN A 26 -5.69 9.94 8.79
N LYS A 27 -4.70 9.58 7.97
CA LYS A 27 -3.41 9.04 8.45
C LYS A 27 -2.68 10.04 9.36
N SER A 28 -2.69 11.31 8.99
CA SER A 28 -2.08 12.38 9.81
C SER A 28 -2.78 12.50 11.17
N ILE A 29 -4.11 12.49 11.20
CA ILE A 29 -4.90 12.53 12.43
C ILE A 29 -4.61 11.30 13.30
N VAL A 30 -4.54 10.11 12.71
CA VAL A 30 -4.22 8.87 13.43
C VAL A 30 -2.83 8.94 14.04
N ASN A 31 -1.82 9.39 13.29
CA ASN A 31 -0.46 9.54 13.80
C ASN A 31 -0.39 10.52 14.98
N GLU A 32 -1.08 11.67 14.90
CA GLU A 32 -1.16 12.64 15.99
C GLU A 32 -1.85 12.04 17.24
N GLN A 33 -2.94 11.32 17.06
CA GLN A 33 -3.62 10.66 18.18
C GLN A 33 -2.79 9.53 18.80
N LEU A 34 -2.05 8.78 18.00
CA LEU A 34 -1.13 7.76 18.49
C LEU A 34 -0.03 8.37 19.36
N GLU A 35 0.55 9.50 18.96
CA GLU A 35 1.54 10.23 19.79
C GLU A 35 0.91 10.67 21.11
N ILE A 36 -0.28 11.31 21.09
CA ILE A 36 -0.98 11.77 22.30
C ILE A 36 -1.27 10.59 23.26
N PHE A 37 -1.81 9.49 22.75
CA PHE A 37 -2.16 8.35 23.60
C PHE A 37 -0.91 7.59 24.08
N SER A 38 0.17 7.58 23.32
CA SER A 38 1.46 7.02 23.75
C SER A 38 2.06 7.84 24.90
N ASP A 39 2.01 9.16 24.82
CA ASP A 39 2.48 10.06 25.88
C ASP A 39 1.63 9.94 27.15
N GLU A 40 0.30 9.84 27.01
CA GLU A 40 -0.61 9.60 28.13
C GLU A 40 -0.33 8.24 28.79
N ALA A 41 -0.16 7.17 27.98
CA ALA A 41 0.18 5.84 28.48
C ALA A 41 1.54 5.85 29.22
N ASN A 42 2.53 6.53 28.67
CA ASN A 42 3.85 6.69 29.29
C ASN A 42 3.77 7.41 30.64
N SER A 43 2.94 8.45 30.74
CA SER A 43 2.68 9.17 31.99
C SER A 43 2.03 8.26 33.05
N LEU A 44 1.05 7.45 32.64
CA LEU A 44 0.40 6.49 33.52
C LEU A 44 1.33 5.38 33.97
N ILE A 45 2.19 4.84 33.08
CA ILE A 45 3.21 3.84 33.42
C ILE A 45 4.17 4.37 34.47
N GLN A 46 4.68 5.59 34.32
CA GLN A 46 5.56 6.24 35.29
C GLN A 46 4.84 6.47 36.62
N SER A 47 3.58 6.89 36.59
CA SER A 47 2.75 7.07 37.78
C SER A 47 2.56 5.75 38.54
N ILE A 48 2.18 4.67 37.85
CA ILE A 48 2.00 3.33 38.43
C ILE A 48 3.31 2.85 39.07
N SER A 49 4.42 3.03 38.37
CA SER A 49 5.76 2.68 38.88
C SER A 49 6.08 3.45 40.19
N THR A 50 5.83 4.76 40.23
CA THR A 50 6.06 5.58 41.41
C THR A 50 5.14 5.19 42.57
N LEU A 51 3.86 4.94 42.29
CA LEU A 51 2.89 4.49 43.29
C LEU A 51 3.26 3.11 43.83
N ASN A 52 3.75 2.19 43.01
CA ASN A 52 4.28 0.88 43.43
C ASN A 52 5.45 1.05 44.41
N GLN A 53 6.42 1.93 44.13
CA GLN A 53 7.54 2.21 45.03
C GLN A 53 7.05 2.77 46.37
N ASN A 54 6.10 3.69 46.38
CA ASN A 54 5.52 4.26 47.59
C ASN A 54 4.81 3.18 48.43
N ILE A 55 4.01 2.33 47.78
CA ILE A 55 3.33 1.19 48.44
C ILE A 55 4.34 0.21 49.06
N ALA A 56 5.38 -0.17 48.31
CA ALA A 56 6.42 -1.07 48.78
C ALA A 56 7.19 -0.48 49.99
N ALA A 57 7.48 0.82 49.97
CA ALA A 57 8.13 1.52 51.09
C ALA A 57 7.26 1.53 52.37
N VAL A 58 5.96 1.79 52.25
CA VAL A 58 5.00 1.79 53.36
C VAL A 58 4.85 0.38 53.94
N ASN A 59 4.65 -0.63 53.10
CA ASN A 59 4.50 -2.02 53.53
C ASN A 59 5.78 -2.58 54.18
N GLY A 60 6.95 -2.14 53.73
CA GLY A 60 8.25 -2.53 54.33
C GLY A 60 8.49 -1.96 55.73
N THR A 61 7.77 -0.91 56.15
CA THR A 61 7.95 -0.23 57.44
C THR A 61 6.87 -0.56 58.48
N ASN A 62 5.98 -1.53 58.26
CA ASN A 62 4.84 -1.90 59.16
C ASN A 62 3.87 -0.75 59.48
N ASN A 63 3.86 0.31 58.70
CA ASN A 63 2.99 1.48 58.91
C ASN A 63 1.82 1.47 57.90
N SER A 64 0.82 0.62 58.12
CA SER A 64 -0.27 0.33 57.19
C SER A 64 -1.39 1.37 57.14
N ALA A 65 -1.29 2.48 57.88
CA ALA A 65 -2.42 3.39 58.05
C ALA A 65 -2.70 4.31 56.85
N ASP A 66 -1.73 4.61 55.96
CA ASP A 66 -1.88 5.59 54.88
C ASP A 66 -1.84 5.01 53.44
N ALA A 67 -1.76 3.69 53.29
CA ALA A 67 -1.60 3.08 52.00
C ALA A 67 -2.88 3.03 51.14
N SER A 68 -4.08 3.15 51.71
CA SER A 68 -5.36 2.95 51.01
C SER A 68 -5.57 3.99 49.87
N SER A 69 -5.20 5.22 50.08
CA SER A 69 -5.26 6.28 49.05
C SER A 69 -4.36 5.97 47.87
N THR A 70 -3.10 5.57 48.18
CA THR A 70 -2.08 5.22 47.18
C THR A 70 -2.47 4.00 46.35
N TYR A 71 -3.10 2.98 46.99
CA TYR A 71 -3.67 1.84 46.27
C TYR A 71 -4.78 2.27 45.30
N ASN A 72 -5.72 3.11 45.76
CA ASN A 72 -6.83 3.60 44.92
C ASN A 72 -6.31 4.42 43.73
N GLU A 73 -5.31 5.28 43.94
CA GLU A 73 -4.70 6.07 42.87
C GLU A 73 -4.00 5.18 41.84
N ARG A 74 -3.24 4.15 42.31
CA ARG A 74 -2.60 3.18 41.43
C ARG A 74 -3.63 2.39 40.62
N ASP A 75 -4.64 1.85 41.29
CA ASP A 75 -5.66 1.02 40.64
C ASP A 75 -6.49 1.85 39.64
N LYS A 76 -6.66 3.16 39.89
CA LYS A 76 -7.22 4.08 38.92
C LYS A 76 -6.28 4.26 37.72
N ALA A 77 -4.99 4.51 37.94
CA ALA A 77 -4.02 4.68 36.85
C ALA A 77 -3.90 3.40 35.98
N ILE A 78 -4.03 2.21 36.58
CA ILE A 78 -4.07 0.94 35.86
C ILE A 78 -5.35 0.87 34.99
N ARG A 79 -6.50 1.26 35.49
CA ARG A 79 -7.73 1.30 34.68
C ARG A 79 -7.63 2.30 33.53
N ASP A 80 -7.14 3.50 33.82
CA ASP A 80 -6.94 4.53 32.79
C ASP A 80 -5.97 4.04 31.69
N LEU A 81 -4.89 3.33 32.09
CA LEU A 81 -3.96 2.70 31.13
C LEU A 81 -4.63 1.59 30.31
N SER A 82 -5.52 0.79 30.94
CA SER A 82 -6.23 -0.30 30.25
C SER A 82 -7.22 0.20 29.16
N GLU A 83 -7.65 1.45 29.22
CA GLU A 83 -8.42 2.06 28.12
C GLU A 83 -7.56 2.37 26.91
N LEU A 84 -6.28 2.72 27.14
CA LEU A 84 -5.35 3.09 26.07
C LEU A 84 -4.78 1.87 25.38
N ILE A 85 -4.43 0.83 26.16
CA ILE A 85 -3.79 -0.38 25.65
C ILE A 85 -4.21 -1.61 26.48
N ASP A 86 -4.31 -2.76 25.84
CA ASP A 86 -4.61 -4.04 26.49
C ASP A 86 -3.48 -4.41 27.47
N ILE A 87 -3.81 -4.60 28.74
CA ILE A 87 -2.84 -4.91 29.79
C ILE A 87 -3.31 -6.06 30.69
N GLU A 88 -2.33 -6.78 31.22
CA GLU A 88 -2.50 -7.77 32.29
C GLU A 88 -1.71 -7.34 33.52
N THR A 89 -2.23 -7.66 34.71
CA THR A 89 -1.55 -7.32 35.96
C THR A 89 -1.24 -8.57 36.78
N LEU A 90 -0.05 -8.59 37.39
CA LEU A 90 0.36 -9.61 38.35
C LEU A 90 0.71 -8.96 39.68
N ASP A 91 0.35 -9.64 40.78
CA ASP A 91 0.77 -9.21 42.11
C ASP A 91 2.25 -9.47 42.33
N GLY A 92 2.98 -8.42 42.65
CA GLY A 92 4.38 -8.43 42.98
C GLY A 92 4.63 -8.46 44.48
N PRO A 93 5.90 -8.54 44.93
CA PRO A 93 6.28 -8.47 46.33
C PRO A 93 5.88 -7.10 46.93
N ASN A 94 5.68 -7.10 48.27
CA ASN A 94 5.38 -5.87 49.03
C ASN A 94 4.16 -5.07 48.53
N GLY A 95 3.20 -5.73 47.89
CA GLY A 95 1.99 -5.08 47.39
C GLY A 95 2.15 -4.31 46.06
N GLU A 96 3.28 -4.47 45.37
CA GLU A 96 3.47 -3.94 44.01
C GLU A 96 2.52 -4.66 43.03
N LYS A 97 2.16 -3.99 41.97
CA LYS A 97 1.50 -4.57 40.79
C LYS A 97 2.39 -4.44 39.57
N LEU A 98 2.74 -5.57 38.99
CA LEU A 98 3.45 -5.63 37.72
C LEU A 98 2.42 -5.49 36.60
N VAL A 99 2.76 -4.75 35.54
CA VAL A 99 1.88 -4.55 34.38
C VAL A 99 2.57 -5.03 33.13
N PHE A 100 1.88 -5.86 32.39
CA PHE A 100 2.30 -6.40 31.10
C PHE A 100 1.31 -5.99 30.02
N MET A 101 1.77 -5.83 28.80
CA MET A 101 0.89 -5.72 27.64
C MET A 101 0.21 -7.06 27.38
N GLY A 102 -0.94 -7.04 26.70
CA GLY A 102 -1.62 -8.26 26.26
C GLY A 102 -0.79 -9.12 25.30
N THR A 103 0.25 -8.56 24.71
CA THR A 103 1.28 -9.21 23.87
C THR A 103 2.38 -9.89 24.70
N GLY A 104 2.47 -9.60 26.01
CA GLY A 104 3.38 -10.24 26.97
C GLY A 104 4.56 -9.39 27.42
N GLU A 105 4.83 -8.25 26.80
CA GLU A 105 5.93 -7.36 27.18
C GLU A 105 5.61 -6.63 28.49
N ALA A 106 6.61 -6.52 29.36
CA ALA A 106 6.46 -5.82 30.62
C ALA A 106 6.56 -4.29 30.43
N VAL A 107 5.59 -3.54 30.94
CA VAL A 107 5.62 -2.06 30.96
C VAL A 107 5.90 -1.51 32.36
N VAL A 108 5.45 -2.19 33.42
CA VAL A 108 5.83 -1.87 34.80
C VAL A 108 6.37 -3.13 35.49
N MET A 109 7.57 -3.05 36.00
CA MET A 109 8.32 -4.13 36.62
C MET A 109 8.53 -3.88 38.11
N GLN A 110 9.17 -4.84 38.79
CA GLN A 110 9.55 -4.73 40.19
C GLN A 110 10.53 -3.57 40.45
N ASN A 111 10.53 -3.09 41.69
CA ASN A 111 11.45 -2.06 42.17
C ASN A 111 11.36 -0.75 41.38
N GLY A 112 10.21 -0.44 40.79
CA GLY A 112 9.99 0.79 40.04
C GLY A 112 10.68 0.86 38.69
N ALA A 113 11.10 -0.27 38.13
CA ALA A 113 11.56 -0.31 36.74
C ALA A 113 10.35 -0.29 35.79
N PHE A 114 10.49 0.38 34.65
CA PHE A 114 9.46 0.51 33.63
C PHE A 114 10.06 0.65 32.24
N ASN A 115 9.25 0.34 31.24
CA ASN A 115 9.51 0.57 29.82
C ASN A 115 8.46 1.55 29.28
N LEU A 116 8.83 2.33 28.27
CA LEU A 116 7.98 3.36 27.68
C LEU A 116 7.70 3.06 26.21
N PHE A 117 6.57 3.54 25.72
CA PHE A 117 6.25 3.49 24.31
C PHE A 117 7.02 4.57 23.56
N SER A 118 7.45 4.24 22.37
CA SER A 118 8.15 5.12 21.45
C SER A 118 7.52 5.01 20.06
N MET A 119 7.56 6.11 19.32
CA MET A 119 7.11 6.16 17.93
C MET A 119 8.31 6.41 17.05
N THR A 120 8.68 5.44 16.23
CA THR A 120 9.81 5.54 15.31
C THR A 120 9.31 5.70 13.87
N GLY A 121 10.10 6.32 12.99
CA GLY A 121 9.82 6.48 11.57
C GLY A 121 11.02 5.99 10.76
N ASP A 122 11.28 4.71 10.75
CA ASP A 122 12.35 4.06 9.98
C ASP A 122 11.74 2.96 9.11
N PRO A 123 11.86 2.99 7.78
CA PRO A 123 12.60 3.99 6.99
C PRO A 123 11.79 5.24 6.62
N ASP A 124 10.45 5.21 6.74
CA ASP A 124 9.58 6.32 6.36
C ASP A 124 9.28 7.22 7.58
N PRO A 125 9.80 8.47 7.63
CA PRO A 125 9.57 9.36 8.76
C PRO A 125 8.09 9.78 8.92
N ASN A 126 7.27 9.61 7.88
CA ASN A 126 5.84 9.92 7.91
C ASN A 126 4.97 8.73 8.37
N PHE A 127 5.57 7.56 8.51
CA PHE A 127 4.91 6.34 9.00
C PHE A 127 5.46 6.00 10.38
N LYS A 128 4.67 6.30 11.43
CA LYS A 128 5.09 6.09 12.81
C LYS A 128 4.85 4.65 13.23
N GLU A 129 5.93 3.92 13.46
CA GLU A 129 5.90 2.57 14.04
C GLU A 129 5.84 2.64 15.56
N PHE A 130 4.98 1.82 16.16
CA PHE A 130 4.81 1.73 17.60
C PHE A 130 5.77 0.70 18.19
N THR A 131 6.68 1.14 19.04
CA THR A 131 7.74 0.32 19.64
C THR A 131 7.77 0.48 21.16
N LEU A 132 8.40 -0.46 21.85
CA LEU A 132 8.65 -0.40 23.28
C LEU A 132 10.12 -0.08 23.54
N ASP A 133 10.35 1.06 24.17
CA ASP A 133 11.67 1.53 24.55
C ASP A 133 12.08 0.93 25.87
N VAL A 134 12.97 -0.07 25.85
CA VAL A 134 13.41 -0.80 27.02
C VAL A 134 14.64 -0.13 27.67
N ASN A 135 14.75 -0.25 28.99
CA ASN A 135 15.82 0.35 29.81
C ASN A 135 15.96 1.90 29.64
N GLY A 136 14.85 2.59 29.41
CA GLY A 136 14.83 4.04 29.26
C GLY A 136 15.62 4.52 28.05
N GLY A 137 15.45 3.87 26.89
CA GLY A 137 16.05 4.27 25.60
C GLY A 137 17.52 3.92 25.43
N LYS A 138 18.06 3.06 26.27
CA LYS A 138 19.47 2.65 26.19
C LYS A 138 19.70 1.35 25.39
N ALA A 139 18.64 0.69 25.00
CA ALA A 139 18.65 -0.51 24.16
C ALA A 139 17.95 -0.23 22.83
N VAL A 140 18.13 -1.13 21.88
CA VAL A 140 17.34 -1.09 20.62
C VAL A 140 15.87 -1.21 20.99
N PRO A 141 14.98 -0.37 20.42
CA PRO A 141 13.54 -0.49 20.64
C PRO A 141 13.07 -1.91 20.33
N LEU A 142 12.18 -2.44 21.17
CA LEU A 142 11.55 -3.72 20.94
C LEU A 142 10.34 -3.50 20.01
N GLU A 143 10.31 -4.21 18.90
CA GLU A 143 9.13 -4.27 18.05
C GLU A 143 7.99 -4.95 18.80
N VAL A 144 6.81 -4.36 18.71
CA VAL A 144 5.58 -4.85 19.32
C VAL A 144 4.69 -5.43 18.23
N ASP A 145 4.13 -6.62 18.45
CA ASP A 145 3.14 -7.19 17.53
C ASP A 145 1.85 -6.36 17.56
N VAL A 146 1.82 -5.29 16.77
CA VAL A 146 0.70 -4.34 16.71
C VAL A 146 -0.63 -4.98 16.32
N SER A 147 -0.60 -6.14 15.65
CA SER A 147 -1.82 -6.87 15.23
C SER A 147 -2.60 -7.45 16.41
N LYS A 148 -1.95 -7.62 17.54
CA LYS A 148 -2.54 -8.16 18.77
C LYS A 148 -2.92 -7.07 19.78
N LEU A 149 -2.52 -5.84 19.53
CA LEU A 149 -2.85 -4.72 20.40
C LEU A 149 -4.35 -4.40 20.38
N LYS A 150 -4.90 -4.08 21.54
CA LYS A 150 -6.27 -3.63 21.74
C LYS A 150 -6.27 -2.29 22.47
N GLY A 151 -7.44 -1.81 22.88
CA GLY A 151 -7.60 -0.48 23.44
C GLY A 151 -7.60 0.62 22.37
N LYS A 152 -7.49 1.88 22.77
CA LYS A 152 -7.52 3.03 21.87
C LYS A 152 -6.34 3.01 20.89
N ILE A 153 -5.13 2.70 21.37
CA ILE A 153 -3.91 2.61 20.56
C ILE A 153 -4.04 1.49 19.53
N GLY A 154 -4.43 0.27 19.96
CA GLY A 154 -4.62 -0.85 19.05
C GLY A 154 -5.70 -0.59 18.00
N GLY A 155 -6.80 0.08 18.37
CA GLY A 155 -7.85 0.48 17.42
C GLY A 155 -7.39 1.48 16.36
N LEU A 156 -6.55 2.46 16.73
CA LEU A 156 -5.96 3.42 15.79
C LEU A 156 -4.97 2.76 14.84
N LEU A 157 -4.11 1.87 15.36
CA LEU A 157 -3.17 1.09 14.55
C LEU A 157 -3.92 0.20 13.55
N ALA A 158 -4.93 -0.53 13.99
CA ALA A 158 -5.77 -1.36 13.11
C ALA A 158 -6.48 -0.50 12.04
N PHE A 159 -7.02 0.67 12.39
CA PHE A 159 -7.64 1.57 11.41
C PHE A 159 -6.64 2.06 10.37
N ARG A 160 -5.43 2.44 10.79
CA ARG A 160 -4.37 2.86 9.88
C ARG A 160 -3.94 1.71 8.96
N ASP A 161 -3.61 0.56 9.57
CA ASP A 161 -2.90 -0.51 8.88
C ASP A 161 -3.85 -1.42 8.08
N ASP A 162 -5.07 -1.65 8.55
CA ASP A 162 -6.00 -2.55 7.89
C ASP A 162 -6.97 -1.82 6.93
N ILE A 163 -7.10 -0.46 7.03
CA ILE A 163 -8.05 0.31 6.20
C ILE A 163 -7.33 1.40 5.40
N LEU A 164 -6.63 2.34 6.07
CA LEU A 164 -6.12 3.53 5.39
C LEU A 164 -4.98 3.23 4.43
N VAL A 165 -4.00 2.42 4.85
CA VAL A 165 -2.84 2.08 3.99
C VAL A 165 -3.25 1.24 2.80
N PRO A 166 -4.03 0.13 2.94
CA PRO A 166 -4.52 -0.62 1.79
C PRO A 166 -5.38 0.22 0.84
N ALA A 167 -6.25 1.08 1.37
CA ALA A 167 -7.06 1.96 0.53
C ALA A 167 -6.20 2.93 -0.29
N GLN A 168 -5.18 3.52 0.32
CA GLN A 168 -4.24 4.41 -0.38
C GLN A 168 -3.47 3.68 -1.47
N ASN A 169 -2.96 2.48 -1.18
CA ASN A 169 -2.24 1.66 -2.16
C ASN A 169 -3.13 1.25 -3.33
N GLN A 170 -4.39 0.86 -3.08
CA GLN A 170 -5.33 0.53 -4.14
C GLN A 170 -5.71 1.74 -5.00
N ILE A 171 -5.93 2.92 -4.40
CA ILE A 171 -6.20 4.16 -5.16
C ILE A 171 -5.00 4.49 -6.06
N GLY A 172 -3.78 4.43 -5.53
CA GLY A 172 -2.56 4.68 -6.30
C GLY A 172 -2.36 3.68 -7.43
N GLN A 173 -2.50 2.38 -7.14
CA GLN A 173 -2.44 1.31 -8.14
C GLN A 173 -3.42 1.54 -9.29
N MET A 174 -4.69 1.82 -8.99
CA MET A 174 -5.71 2.09 -10.00
C MET A 174 -5.34 3.30 -10.86
N GLY A 175 -4.82 4.36 -10.25
CA GLY A 175 -4.38 5.55 -10.96
C GLY A 175 -3.20 5.31 -11.88
N LEU A 176 -2.20 4.62 -11.39
CA LEU A 176 -1.00 4.28 -12.15
C LEU A 176 -1.33 3.35 -13.32
N ALA A 177 -2.14 2.32 -13.08
CA ALA A 177 -2.56 1.36 -14.11
C ALA A 177 -3.35 2.03 -15.25
N ILE A 178 -4.29 2.93 -14.91
CA ILE A 178 -5.05 3.69 -15.93
C ILE A 178 -4.13 4.66 -16.68
N ALA A 179 -3.29 5.41 -15.95
CA ALA A 179 -2.41 6.40 -16.58
C ALA A 179 -1.44 5.74 -17.57
N ASP A 180 -0.87 4.60 -17.19
CA ASP A 180 0.02 3.83 -18.05
C ASP A 180 -0.72 3.26 -19.26
N ALA A 181 -1.85 2.58 -19.07
CA ALA A 181 -2.64 2.00 -20.16
C ALA A 181 -3.11 3.06 -21.17
N PHE A 182 -3.54 4.23 -20.68
CA PHE A 182 -3.89 5.37 -21.54
C PHE A 182 -2.70 5.92 -22.32
N ASN A 183 -1.56 6.06 -21.66
CA ASN A 183 -0.34 6.54 -22.31
C ASN A 183 0.11 5.58 -23.43
N GLU A 184 0.16 4.30 -23.12
CA GLU A 184 0.60 3.30 -24.11
C GLU A 184 -0.39 3.21 -25.28
N GLN A 185 -1.69 3.20 -25.03
CA GLN A 185 -2.67 3.19 -26.12
C GLN A 185 -2.64 4.48 -26.92
N ASN A 186 -2.42 5.65 -26.29
CA ASN A 186 -2.32 6.92 -27.03
C ASN A 186 -1.10 6.96 -27.93
N LYS A 187 0.04 6.41 -27.50
CA LYS A 187 1.27 6.29 -28.32
C LYS A 187 1.07 5.47 -29.59
N LEU A 188 0.19 4.45 -29.55
CA LEU A 188 -0.13 3.62 -30.71
C LEU A 188 -1.03 4.31 -31.74
N GLY A 189 -1.51 5.52 -31.44
CA GLY A 189 -2.34 6.32 -32.30
C GLY A 189 -1.63 7.48 -32.97
N MET A 190 -2.39 8.22 -33.76
CA MET A 190 -2.01 9.46 -34.40
C MET A 190 -2.91 10.60 -33.92
N ASP A 191 -2.32 11.72 -33.59
CA ASP A 191 -2.97 12.92 -33.06
C ASP A 191 -3.69 13.76 -34.14
N ALA A 192 -4.24 14.91 -33.74
CA ALA A 192 -4.94 15.81 -34.70
C ALA A 192 -4.00 16.54 -35.65
N THR A 193 -2.71 16.55 -35.39
CA THR A 193 -1.69 17.18 -36.23
C THR A 193 -1.00 16.20 -37.17
N GLY A 194 -1.35 14.91 -37.09
CA GLY A 194 -0.75 13.83 -37.89
C GLY A 194 0.53 13.29 -37.30
N GLN A 195 0.84 13.62 -36.03
CA GLN A 195 2.00 13.08 -35.30
C GLN A 195 1.59 11.82 -34.51
N LEU A 196 2.55 10.95 -34.21
CA LEU A 196 2.31 9.85 -33.26
C LEU A 196 1.98 10.40 -31.87
N GLY A 197 1.07 9.74 -31.17
CA GLY A 197 0.65 10.15 -29.84
C GLY A 197 1.78 10.11 -28.80
N GLY A 198 1.69 10.97 -27.81
CA GLY A 198 2.58 11.02 -26.67
C GLY A 198 1.87 10.61 -25.37
N ASN A 199 2.49 10.88 -24.23
CA ASN A 199 1.87 10.69 -22.94
C ASN A 199 0.74 11.69 -22.71
N ILE A 200 -0.40 11.23 -22.23
CA ILE A 200 -1.52 12.05 -21.75
C ILE A 200 -1.39 12.32 -20.25
N PHE A 201 -0.86 11.36 -19.51
CA PHE A 201 -0.62 11.47 -18.08
C PHE A 201 0.87 11.46 -17.76
N ASN A 202 1.29 12.29 -16.81
CA ASN A 202 2.58 12.16 -16.16
C ASN A 202 2.47 11.14 -15.03
N ILE A 203 3.21 10.07 -15.12
CA ILE A 203 3.38 9.10 -14.05
C ILE A 203 4.56 9.57 -13.19
N PRO A 204 4.38 9.76 -11.87
CA PRO A 204 5.44 10.26 -11.02
C PRO A 204 6.56 9.23 -10.82
N THR A 205 7.74 9.75 -10.51
CA THR A 205 8.86 8.97 -9.99
C THR A 205 8.96 9.23 -8.49
N VAL A 206 8.96 8.18 -7.67
CA VAL A 206 9.05 8.28 -6.22
C VAL A 206 10.45 7.93 -5.74
N GLY A 207 10.90 8.58 -4.66
CA GLY A 207 12.15 8.24 -3.99
C GLY A 207 11.98 7.01 -3.09
N ALA A 208 13.02 6.21 -2.95
CA ALA A 208 13.04 5.13 -1.98
C ALA A 208 13.45 5.65 -0.59
N TYR A 209 12.83 5.10 0.44
CA TYR A 209 13.17 5.36 1.84
C TYR A 209 14.29 4.40 2.28
N ALA A 210 15.44 4.94 2.64
CA ALA A 210 16.58 4.14 3.09
C ALA A 210 16.45 3.80 4.58
N TYR A 211 16.68 2.54 4.96
CA TYR A 211 16.72 2.15 6.37
C TYR A 211 17.96 2.73 7.07
N GLN A 212 17.83 3.14 8.34
CA GLN A 212 18.92 3.70 9.12
C GLN A 212 20.08 2.72 9.35
N ALA A 213 19.80 1.42 9.27
CA ALA A 213 20.79 0.36 9.39
C ALA A 213 21.71 0.22 8.16
N ASN A 214 21.41 0.89 7.05
CA ASN A 214 22.21 0.84 5.84
C ASN A 214 23.62 1.35 6.08
N THR A 215 24.60 0.71 5.44
CA THR A 215 26.02 1.01 5.58
C THR A 215 26.62 1.66 4.33
N GLY A 216 25.95 1.54 3.18
CA GLY A 216 26.28 2.20 1.93
C GLY A 216 25.62 3.57 1.80
N ASP A 217 25.92 4.26 0.71
CA ASP A 217 25.35 5.56 0.37
C ASP A 217 24.43 5.50 -0.88
N ALA A 218 24.04 4.29 -1.29
CA ALA A 218 23.18 4.07 -2.44
C ALA A 218 21.88 4.88 -2.35
N GLY A 219 21.39 5.29 -3.51
CA GLY A 219 20.09 5.96 -3.65
C GLY A 219 19.35 5.36 -4.84
N MET A 220 18.03 5.33 -4.75
CA MET A 220 17.20 4.83 -5.83
C MET A 220 15.86 5.55 -5.88
N THR A 221 15.25 5.49 -7.06
CA THR A 221 13.87 5.93 -7.30
C THR A 221 13.12 4.86 -8.06
N ALA A 222 11.80 4.90 -8.01
CA ALA A 222 10.94 3.97 -8.73
C ALA A 222 9.84 4.71 -9.50
N THR A 223 9.44 4.14 -10.61
CA THR A 223 8.27 4.52 -11.40
C THR A 223 7.61 3.27 -11.96
N VAL A 224 6.50 3.43 -12.63
CA VAL A 224 5.89 2.32 -13.40
C VAL A 224 6.72 2.07 -14.65
N GLU A 225 7.02 0.80 -14.93
CA GLU A 225 7.59 0.39 -16.21
C GLU A 225 6.57 0.62 -17.33
N PRO A 226 6.90 1.36 -18.40
CA PRO A 226 5.94 1.67 -19.46
C PRO A 226 5.29 0.41 -20.04
N GLY A 227 3.97 0.38 -20.09
CA GLY A 227 3.17 -0.76 -20.54
C GLY A 227 2.98 -1.87 -19.50
N LYS A 228 3.50 -1.70 -18.27
CA LYS A 228 3.41 -2.67 -17.19
C LYS A 228 2.60 -2.20 -15.99
N GLY A 229 1.86 -1.10 -16.12
CA GLY A 229 1.03 -0.59 -15.03
C GLY A 229 -0.01 -1.58 -14.52
N SER A 230 -0.52 -2.45 -15.39
CA SER A 230 -1.44 -3.52 -15.02
C SER A 230 -0.79 -4.65 -14.21
N GLU A 231 0.52 -4.78 -14.25
CA GLU A 231 1.28 -5.78 -13.47
C GLU A 231 1.61 -5.32 -12.05
N LEU A 232 1.35 -4.04 -11.74
CA LEU A 232 1.65 -3.46 -10.42
C LEU A 232 0.63 -3.97 -9.38
N PRO A 233 1.07 -4.64 -8.29
CA PRO A 233 0.18 -5.00 -7.18
C PRO A 233 -0.06 -3.82 -6.24
N ALA A 234 -1.13 -3.84 -5.44
CA ALA A 234 -1.41 -2.84 -4.41
C ALA A 234 -0.56 -3.06 -3.15
N SER A 235 0.76 -3.15 -3.29
CA SER A 235 1.73 -3.43 -2.22
C SER A 235 2.85 -2.41 -2.21
N ASP A 236 3.57 -2.34 -1.11
CA ASP A 236 4.88 -1.69 -1.03
C ASP A 236 5.97 -2.69 -1.42
N PHE A 237 7.21 -2.21 -1.55
CA PHE A 237 8.34 -3.06 -1.93
C PHE A 237 9.54 -2.79 -1.04
N ILE A 238 10.23 -3.86 -0.64
CA ILE A 238 11.55 -3.78 -0.02
C ILE A 238 12.59 -4.24 -1.05
N ILE A 239 13.52 -3.33 -1.35
CA ILE A 239 14.63 -3.60 -2.24
C ILE A 239 15.86 -3.85 -1.38
N THR A 240 16.47 -5.04 -1.51
CA THR A 240 17.64 -5.43 -0.73
C THR A 240 18.82 -5.69 -1.64
N TYR A 241 19.97 -5.09 -1.38
CA TYR A 241 21.20 -5.39 -2.09
C TYR A 241 21.69 -6.81 -1.75
N THR A 242 21.64 -7.71 -2.72
CA THR A 242 22.16 -9.09 -2.60
C THR A 242 23.64 -9.18 -2.99
N SER A 243 24.10 -8.24 -3.81
CA SER A 243 25.52 -8.00 -4.15
C SER A 243 25.70 -6.54 -4.57
N ALA A 244 26.93 -6.09 -4.81
CA ALA A 244 27.19 -4.76 -5.38
C ALA A 244 26.58 -4.54 -6.77
N ALA A 245 26.19 -5.62 -7.48
CA ALA A 245 25.68 -5.59 -8.83
C ALA A 245 24.28 -6.23 -8.97
N SER A 246 23.59 -6.52 -7.86
CA SER A 246 22.26 -7.12 -7.92
C SER A 246 21.43 -6.80 -6.68
N VAL A 247 20.13 -6.71 -6.88
CA VAL A 247 19.13 -6.46 -5.85
C VAL A 247 18.04 -7.51 -5.85
N SER A 248 17.45 -7.73 -4.70
CA SER A 248 16.18 -8.47 -4.52
C SER A 248 15.04 -7.48 -4.42
N ILE A 249 13.94 -7.75 -5.09
CA ILE A 249 12.69 -6.98 -5.10
C ILE A 249 11.65 -7.83 -4.39
N GLN A 250 11.27 -7.46 -3.18
CA GLN A 250 10.29 -8.17 -2.36
C GLN A 250 9.03 -7.33 -2.21
N PRO A 251 7.89 -7.74 -2.79
CA PRO A 251 6.60 -7.15 -2.43
C PRO A 251 6.29 -7.42 -0.96
N VAL A 252 5.79 -6.42 -0.25
CA VAL A 252 5.44 -6.51 1.16
C VAL A 252 4.05 -5.94 1.41
N ASP A 253 3.41 -6.42 2.46
CA ASP A 253 2.19 -5.82 2.97
C ASP A 253 2.48 -4.50 3.71
N ASN A 254 1.46 -3.88 4.24
CA ASN A 254 1.54 -2.64 5.01
C ASN A 254 2.24 -2.77 6.38
N LYS A 255 2.57 -3.99 6.81
CA LYS A 255 3.34 -4.30 8.03
C LYS A 255 4.78 -4.70 7.72
N GLY A 256 5.17 -4.67 6.44
CA GLY A 256 6.49 -5.11 5.99
C GLY A 256 6.65 -6.62 5.85
N GLU A 257 5.56 -7.40 6.02
CA GLU A 257 5.60 -8.85 5.85
C GLU A 257 5.66 -9.22 4.36
N PRO A 258 6.50 -10.19 3.98
CA PRO A 258 6.66 -10.60 2.59
C PRO A 258 5.36 -11.12 1.96
N LEU A 259 5.03 -10.61 0.79
CA LEU A 259 3.96 -11.12 -0.07
C LEU A 259 4.59 -11.95 -1.21
N GLY A 260 4.48 -13.27 -1.12
CA GLY A 260 5.04 -14.18 -2.13
C GLY A 260 6.58 -14.21 -2.18
N ASP A 261 7.11 -14.80 -3.24
CA ASP A 261 8.54 -14.93 -3.45
C ASP A 261 9.14 -13.66 -4.08
N PRO A 262 10.37 -13.26 -3.71
CA PRO A 262 11.05 -12.10 -4.30
C PRO A 262 11.51 -12.36 -5.74
N SER A 263 11.65 -11.29 -6.51
CA SER A 263 12.41 -11.28 -7.74
C SER A 263 13.85 -10.83 -7.48
N VAL A 264 14.78 -11.28 -8.32
CA VAL A 264 16.19 -10.83 -8.29
C VAL A 264 16.55 -10.21 -9.62
N ALA A 265 17.10 -9.01 -9.59
CA ALA A 265 17.53 -8.27 -10.76
C ALA A 265 19.04 -8.00 -10.72
N ASP A 266 19.67 -7.99 -11.88
CA ASP A 266 21.01 -7.46 -12.07
C ASP A 266 20.93 -5.95 -12.30
N ILE A 267 21.87 -5.19 -11.74
CA ILE A 267 21.95 -3.74 -11.92
C ILE A 267 22.70 -3.47 -13.23
N PRO A 268 22.04 -2.96 -14.28
CA PRO A 268 22.71 -2.65 -15.54
C PRO A 268 23.57 -1.39 -15.41
N ALA A 269 24.41 -1.14 -16.42
CA ALA A 269 25.38 -0.03 -16.39
C ALA A 269 24.71 1.36 -16.36
N ASP A 270 23.52 1.48 -16.88
CA ASP A 270 22.71 2.72 -16.84
C ASP A 270 21.93 2.89 -15.54
N GLY A 271 21.91 1.86 -14.69
CA GLY A 271 21.20 1.85 -13.41
C GLY A 271 19.67 1.67 -13.52
N ILE A 272 19.14 1.43 -14.73
CA ILE A 272 17.69 1.28 -14.95
C ILE A 272 17.33 -0.20 -14.98
N ILE A 273 16.67 -0.68 -13.93
CA ILE A 273 16.16 -2.06 -13.85
C ILE A 273 14.72 -2.08 -14.35
N ASN A 274 14.43 -2.97 -15.29
CA ASN A 274 13.13 -3.27 -15.87
C ASN A 274 12.91 -4.80 -15.95
N ALA A 275 11.83 -5.24 -16.57
CA ALA A 275 11.48 -6.67 -16.68
C ALA A 275 12.57 -7.54 -17.35
N ASP A 276 13.35 -6.97 -18.26
CA ASP A 276 14.40 -7.71 -18.98
C ASP A 276 15.61 -8.03 -18.08
N ASP A 277 15.83 -7.22 -17.04
CA ASP A 277 16.93 -7.38 -16.08
C ASP A 277 16.60 -8.38 -14.97
N ILE A 278 15.33 -8.81 -14.85
CA ILE A 278 14.88 -9.79 -13.86
C ILE A 278 15.40 -11.17 -14.23
N ARG A 279 16.06 -11.80 -13.29
CA ARG A 279 16.58 -13.16 -13.45
C ARG A 279 15.45 -14.20 -13.57
N ASN A 280 15.77 -15.36 -14.17
CA ASN A 280 14.84 -16.47 -14.23
C ASN A 280 14.45 -16.94 -12.82
N ALA A 281 13.20 -17.34 -12.65
CA ALA A 281 12.69 -17.92 -11.42
C ALA A 281 13.52 -19.12 -10.95
N VAL A 282 13.76 -19.20 -9.65
CA VAL A 282 14.47 -20.28 -9.00
C VAL A 282 13.55 -20.94 -7.97
N PRO A 283 13.24 -22.24 -8.06
CA PRO A 283 12.43 -22.93 -7.06
C PRO A 283 13.19 -23.07 -5.73
N TYR A 284 12.46 -23.10 -4.61
CA TYR A 284 13.04 -23.35 -3.29
C TYR A 284 13.80 -24.68 -3.27
N GLN A 285 15.00 -24.66 -2.72
CA GLN A 285 15.82 -25.85 -2.48
C GLN A 285 16.36 -25.83 -1.04
N ALA A 286 15.91 -26.78 -0.24
CA ALA A 286 16.39 -26.92 1.12
C ALA A 286 17.89 -27.21 1.18
N ALA A 287 18.57 -26.70 2.21
CA ALA A 287 19.96 -27.00 2.49
C ALA A 287 20.19 -28.52 2.65
N THR A 288 21.27 -29.02 2.04
CA THR A 288 21.75 -30.38 2.24
C THR A 288 23.15 -30.36 2.87
N ALA A 289 23.71 -31.53 3.19
CA ALA A 289 25.07 -31.62 3.74
C ALA A 289 26.16 -31.04 2.78
N THR A 290 25.85 -30.91 1.49
CA THR A 290 26.80 -30.49 0.47
C THR A 290 26.34 -29.27 -0.35
N THR A 291 25.08 -28.87 -0.26
CA THR A 291 24.53 -27.73 -0.96
C THR A 291 23.88 -26.75 0.02
N PRO A 292 24.18 -25.45 -0.06
CA PRO A 292 23.50 -24.45 0.74
C PRO A 292 22.00 -24.37 0.37
N GLU A 293 21.21 -23.80 1.26
CA GLU A 293 19.82 -23.45 0.99
C GLU A 293 19.74 -22.42 -0.15
N VAL A 294 18.77 -22.63 -1.05
CA VAL A 294 18.44 -21.67 -2.11
C VAL A 294 17.00 -21.23 -1.90
N LEU A 295 16.81 -19.96 -1.65
CA LEU A 295 15.47 -19.36 -1.51
C LEU A 295 14.77 -19.33 -2.87
N ALA A 296 13.46 -19.54 -2.86
CA ALA A 296 12.65 -19.41 -4.06
C ALA A 296 12.67 -17.96 -4.57
N THR A 297 12.68 -17.80 -5.90
CA THR A 297 12.52 -16.50 -6.56
C THR A 297 11.57 -16.62 -7.74
N VAL A 298 10.92 -15.52 -8.11
CA VAL A 298 10.04 -15.44 -9.27
C VAL A 298 10.65 -14.58 -10.37
N LYS A 299 10.16 -14.70 -11.61
CA LYS A 299 10.52 -13.81 -12.72
C LYS A 299 9.38 -12.82 -12.94
N ASP A 300 9.36 -11.75 -12.18
CA ASP A 300 8.32 -10.71 -12.23
C ASP A 300 8.96 -9.35 -11.88
N SER A 301 8.76 -8.33 -12.71
CA SER A 301 9.15 -6.95 -12.37
C SER A 301 8.14 -6.28 -11.45
N PHE A 302 6.98 -6.90 -11.25
CA PHE A 302 5.83 -6.33 -10.54
C PHE A 302 5.41 -4.96 -11.11
N GLY A 303 5.64 -4.74 -12.41
CA GLY A 303 5.36 -3.46 -13.06
C GLY A 303 6.27 -2.30 -12.65
N LEU A 304 7.34 -2.59 -11.90
CA LEU A 304 8.30 -1.57 -11.44
C LEU A 304 9.43 -1.34 -12.45
N GLN A 305 9.78 -0.07 -12.63
CA GLN A 305 11.06 0.36 -13.13
C GLN A 305 11.84 1.03 -12.00
N LEU A 306 13.02 0.49 -11.66
CA LEU A 306 13.89 1.07 -10.65
C LEU A 306 15.02 1.86 -11.33
N ASN A 307 15.34 3.03 -10.79
CA ASN A 307 16.49 3.83 -11.19
C ASN A 307 17.46 3.91 -10.01
N ILE A 308 18.58 3.22 -10.12
CA ILE A 308 19.63 3.17 -9.11
C ILE A 308 20.73 4.17 -9.49
N ASP A 309 21.14 5.01 -8.55
CA ASP A 309 22.27 5.92 -8.73
C ASP A 309 23.58 5.13 -8.75
N THR A 310 24.08 4.81 -9.95
CA THR A 310 25.31 4.05 -10.15
C THR A 310 26.58 4.81 -9.75
N THR A 311 26.50 6.08 -9.36
CA THR A 311 27.62 6.85 -8.81
C THR A 311 27.84 6.58 -7.33
N LYS A 312 26.90 5.90 -6.67
CA LYS A 312 26.88 5.54 -5.26
C LYS A 312 26.98 4.04 -5.08
N THR A 313 27.29 3.59 -3.88
CA THR A 313 27.52 2.18 -3.60
C THR A 313 26.53 1.65 -2.58
N GLY A 314 25.80 0.58 -2.95
CA GLY A 314 25.02 -0.23 -2.00
C GLY A 314 25.86 -1.40 -1.50
N ASN A 315 25.82 -1.63 -0.21
CA ASN A 315 26.44 -2.80 0.42
C ASN A 315 25.44 -3.95 0.54
N VAL A 316 25.94 -5.19 0.58
CA VAL A 316 25.09 -6.36 0.81
C VAL A 316 24.32 -6.21 2.11
N GLY A 317 23.01 -6.36 2.02
CA GLY A 317 22.09 -6.20 3.15
C GLY A 317 21.51 -4.80 3.31
N ASP A 318 21.97 -3.79 2.56
CA ASP A 318 21.31 -2.48 2.54
C ASP A 318 19.89 -2.61 1.98
N GLN A 319 18.93 -1.97 2.65
CA GLN A 319 17.51 -2.07 2.35
C GLN A 319 16.90 -0.71 2.05
N PHE A 320 15.92 -0.70 1.15
CA PHE A 320 15.16 0.48 0.76
C PHE A 320 13.70 0.12 0.61
N GLN A 321 12.81 0.91 1.22
CA GLN A 321 11.37 0.76 1.02
C GLN A 321 10.90 1.66 -0.11
N ILE A 322 10.10 1.11 -1.02
CA ILE A 322 9.45 1.86 -2.11
C ILE A 322 7.94 1.80 -1.91
N LYS A 323 7.33 2.97 -1.84
CA LYS A 323 5.88 3.17 -1.67
C LYS A 323 5.26 3.75 -2.95
N LEU A 324 5.47 3.06 -4.09
CA LEU A 324 5.09 3.60 -5.40
C LEU A 324 3.61 3.95 -5.47
N ASN A 325 2.74 3.06 -4.99
CA ASN A 325 1.29 3.28 -5.04
C ASN A 325 0.85 4.46 -4.16
N SER A 326 1.21 4.43 -2.88
CA SER A 326 0.76 5.43 -1.92
C SER A 326 1.31 6.82 -2.23
N ASP A 327 2.58 6.92 -2.63
CA ASP A 327 3.24 8.20 -2.88
C ASP A 327 2.87 8.80 -4.25
N SER A 328 2.37 7.96 -5.18
CA SER A 328 1.91 8.40 -6.49
C SER A 328 0.44 8.80 -6.54
N ALA A 329 -0.38 8.34 -5.58
CA ALA A 329 -1.84 8.47 -5.64
C ALA A 329 -2.35 9.91 -5.82
N SER A 330 -1.64 10.91 -5.30
CA SER A 330 -1.94 12.34 -5.43
C SER A 330 -0.98 13.11 -6.35
N SER A 331 -0.10 12.40 -7.07
CA SER A 331 0.98 13.03 -7.86
C SER A 331 0.84 12.83 -9.37
N ILE A 332 -0.18 12.07 -9.80
CA ILE A 332 -0.49 11.89 -11.22
C ILE A 332 -1.08 13.20 -11.76
N THR A 333 -0.55 13.69 -12.88
CA THR A 333 -1.00 14.92 -13.52
C THR A 333 -1.17 14.72 -15.03
N LEU A 334 -1.84 15.66 -15.71
CA LEU A 334 -1.84 15.65 -17.17
C LEU A 334 -0.47 16.07 -17.72
N ALA A 335 0.04 15.31 -18.69
CA ALA A 335 1.26 15.65 -19.43
C ALA A 335 1.01 16.77 -20.43
N THR A 336 -0.23 16.91 -20.89
CA THR A 336 -0.64 17.94 -21.84
C THR A 336 -2.03 18.46 -21.50
N GLY A 337 -2.26 19.76 -21.75
CA GLY A 337 -3.61 20.37 -21.69
C GLY A 337 -4.25 20.52 -23.09
N ARG A 338 -3.58 20.03 -24.13
CA ARG A 338 -4.01 20.20 -25.52
C ARG A 338 -4.86 19.02 -25.97
N ALA A 339 -6.07 19.31 -26.38
CA ALA A 339 -6.98 18.29 -26.90
C ALA A 339 -6.50 17.66 -28.21
N GLU A 340 -5.66 18.38 -28.96
CA GLU A 340 -5.07 17.93 -30.21
C GLU A 340 -4.13 16.74 -30.03
N ASP A 341 -3.44 16.64 -28.87
CA ASP A 341 -2.46 15.59 -28.56
C ASP A 341 -3.10 14.23 -28.29
N LEU A 342 -4.44 14.18 -28.13
CA LEU A 342 -5.18 12.94 -28.01
C LEU A 342 -5.20 12.21 -29.35
N ALA A 343 -4.54 11.07 -29.44
CA ALA A 343 -4.34 10.30 -30.66
C ALA A 343 -5.51 9.36 -30.94
N LEU A 344 -6.53 9.82 -31.67
CA LEU A 344 -7.73 9.02 -31.95
C LEU A 344 -7.62 8.20 -33.24
N ALA A 345 -6.79 8.60 -34.19
CA ALA A 345 -6.61 7.92 -35.47
C ALA A 345 -5.60 6.75 -35.35
N SER A 346 -5.73 5.74 -36.19
CA SER A 346 -4.66 4.78 -36.41
C SER A 346 -3.60 5.36 -37.35
N PRO A 347 -2.30 5.17 -37.10
CA PRO A 347 -1.24 5.67 -37.98
C PRO A 347 -1.08 4.87 -39.27
N ILE A 348 -1.80 3.75 -39.40
CA ILE A 348 -1.80 2.93 -40.64
C ILE A 348 -3.21 2.88 -41.27
N ARG A 349 -3.22 2.74 -42.58
CA ARG A 349 -4.44 2.44 -43.34
C ARG A 349 -4.16 1.32 -44.34
N THR A 350 -5.15 0.50 -44.59
CA THR A 350 -5.11 -0.61 -45.53
C THR A 350 -6.11 -0.39 -46.67
N ALA A 351 -5.83 -0.93 -47.82
CA ALA A 351 -6.74 -0.85 -48.97
C ALA A 351 -6.70 -2.11 -49.85
N ASN A 352 -7.84 -2.47 -50.41
CA ASN A 352 -7.92 -3.42 -51.51
C ASN A 352 -7.80 -2.70 -52.86
N SER A 353 -7.04 -3.24 -53.80
CA SER A 353 -7.06 -2.70 -55.16
C SER A 353 -8.47 -2.84 -55.75
N ILE A 354 -8.87 -1.82 -56.52
CA ILE A 354 -10.15 -1.84 -57.26
C ILE A 354 -10.19 -2.89 -58.37
N ASP A 355 -8.99 -3.35 -58.78
CA ASP A 355 -8.83 -4.35 -59.84
C ASP A 355 -8.91 -5.79 -59.29
N ASN A 356 -9.05 -5.99 -57.97
CA ASN A 356 -9.18 -7.30 -57.36
C ASN A 356 -10.45 -7.98 -57.86
N ILE A 357 -10.30 -9.26 -58.27
CA ILE A 357 -11.40 -10.10 -58.76
C ILE A 357 -11.82 -11.19 -57.78
N GLY A 358 -11.01 -11.47 -56.76
CA GLY A 358 -11.36 -12.35 -55.64
C GLY A 358 -12.32 -11.71 -54.66
N THR A 359 -12.72 -12.47 -53.64
CA THR A 359 -13.58 -11.99 -52.54
C THR A 359 -12.78 -11.63 -51.28
N ALA A 360 -11.46 -11.70 -51.37
CA ALA A 360 -10.61 -11.41 -50.19
C ALA A 360 -10.56 -9.91 -49.90
N THR A 361 -10.55 -9.62 -48.63
CA THR A 361 -10.40 -8.26 -48.08
C THR A 361 -9.27 -8.20 -47.06
N ILE A 362 -8.57 -7.10 -47.02
CA ILE A 362 -7.58 -6.80 -45.96
C ILE A 362 -8.28 -6.17 -44.77
N SER A 363 -7.92 -6.57 -43.55
CA SER A 363 -8.42 -5.95 -42.33
C SER A 363 -7.91 -4.51 -42.20
N ALA A 364 -8.49 -3.74 -41.29
CA ALA A 364 -8.08 -2.34 -41.05
C ALA A 364 -6.64 -2.18 -40.54
N GLY A 365 -6.02 -3.30 -40.18
CA GLY A 365 -4.68 -3.36 -39.56
C GLY A 365 -4.67 -2.94 -38.10
N GLU A 366 -3.72 -3.49 -37.39
CA GLU A 366 -3.46 -3.22 -35.97
C GLU A 366 -2.04 -2.75 -35.76
N VAL A 367 -1.85 -1.74 -34.89
CA VAL A 367 -0.54 -1.26 -34.46
C VAL A 367 -0.27 -1.82 -33.05
N THR A 368 0.86 -2.49 -32.89
CA THR A 368 1.32 -3.09 -31.64
C THR A 368 2.52 -2.37 -31.03
N SER A 369 3.32 -1.67 -31.88
CA SER A 369 4.46 -0.86 -31.43
C SER A 369 4.75 0.25 -32.43
N VAL A 370 5.06 1.43 -31.96
CA VAL A 370 5.55 2.56 -32.78
C VAL A 370 7.05 2.81 -32.60
N THR A 371 7.70 2.06 -31.71
CA THR A 371 9.14 2.13 -31.46
C THR A 371 9.93 1.07 -32.22
N SER A 372 9.24 0.13 -32.85
CA SER A 372 9.83 -0.89 -33.74
C SER A 372 10.24 -0.31 -35.10
N GLY A 373 10.97 -1.10 -35.88
CA GLY A 373 11.57 -0.66 -37.15
C GLY A 373 10.60 -0.23 -38.26
N GLY A 374 9.27 -0.38 -38.07
CA GLY A 374 8.27 0.01 -39.07
C GLY A 374 7.94 1.49 -39.12
N PHE A 375 8.20 2.24 -38.05
CA PHE A 375 7.90 3.68 -37.97
C PHE A 375 9.19 4.52 -37.98
N THR A 376 9.12 5.73 -38.59
CA THR A 376 10.21 6.71 -38.55
C THR A 376 10.05 7.65 -37.35
N THR A 377 11.13 8.37 -37.00
CA THR A 377 11.06 9.48 -36.04
C THR A 377 10.22 10.67 -36.54
N ALA A 378 10.09 10.82 -37.86
CA ALA A 378 9.09 11.70 -38.49
C ALA A 378 7.82 10.87 -38.78
N PRO A 379 6.63 11.49 -38.86
CA PRO A 379 5.42 10.76 -39.20
C PRO A 379 5.57 10.04 -40.54
N GLY A 380 5.46 8.72 -40.53
CA GLY A 380 5.62 7.89 -41.71
C GLY A 380 6.06 6.47 -41.39
N LEU A 381 6.13 5.64 -42.41
CA LEU A 381 6.67 4.29 -42.34
C LEU A 381 8.11 4.29 -42.86
N THR A 382 9.00 3.57 -42.15
CA THR A 382 10.45 3.49 -42.48
C THR A 382 10.70 3.02 -43.90
N ASN A 383 9.90 2.08 -44.38
CA ASN A 383 10.02 1.47 -45.70
C ASN A 383 8.87 1.83 -46.63
N GLY A 384 8.18 2.98 -46.40
CA GLY A 384 7.01 3.37 -47.16
C GLY A 384 5.81 2.45 -46.97
N GLY A 385 5.01 2.25 -48.01
CA GLY A 385 3.88 1.33 -47.98
C GLY A 385 4.27 -0.13 -48.25
N ILE A 386 3.47 -1.04 -47.71
CA ILE A 386 3.57 -2.48 -48.01
C ILE A 386 2.59 -2.83 -49.10
N THR A 387 3.06 -3.58 -50.08
CA THR A 387 2.22 -4.17 -51.12
C THR A 387 2.26 -5.71 -51.03
N LEU A 388 1.10 -6.31 -51.01
CA LEU A 388 0.90 -7.75 -51.00
C LEU A 388 0.16 -8.17 -52.28
N VAL A 389 0.72 -9.06 -53.08
CA VAL A 389 0.13 -9.53 -54.33
C VAL A 389 -0.07 -11.05 -54.26
N LYS A 390 -1.27 -11.52 -54.55
CA LYS A 390 -1.61 -12.96 -54.60
C LYS A 390 -0.98 -13.58 -55.85
N THR A 391 -0.18 -14.64 -55.65
CA THR A 391 0.40 -15.42 -56.76
C THR A 391 -0.55 -16.49 -57.29
N GLY A 392 -0.15 -17.21 -58.32
CA GLY A 392 -0.92 -18.33 -58.87
C GLY A 392 -0.89 -19.62 -58.00
N THR A 393 0.01 -19.66 -57.00
CA THR A 393 0.14 -20.80 -56.09
C THR A 393 -0.79 -20.66 -54.90
N ALA A 394 -1.37 -21.79 -54.39
CA ALA A 394 -2.22 -21.77 -53.24
C ALA A 394 -1.52 -21.17 -52.02
N ASN A 395 -2.22 -20.23 -51.31
CA ASN A 395 -1.73 -19.54 -50.11
C ASN A 395 -0.43 -18.77 -50.27
N GLU A 396 0.08 -18.58 -51.47
CA GLU A 396 1.34 -17.91 -51.75
C GLU A 396 1.08 -16.45 -52.19
N TYR A 397 1.87 -15.53 -51.62
CA TYR A 397 1.82 -14.10 -51.93
C TYR A 397 3.23 -13.57 -52.12
N GLN A 398 3.36 -12.51 -52.88
CA GLN A 398 4.56 -11.66 -52.94
C GLN A 398 4.30 -10.44 -52.06
N ILE A 399 5.19 -10.22 -51.07
CA ILE A 399 5.23 -9.04 -50.24
C ILE A 399 6.41 -8.16 -50.63
N SER A 400 6.19 -6.86 -50.70
CA SER A 400 7.25 -5.89 -51.00
C SER A 400 6.97 -4.57 -50.29
N ASP A 401 7.99 -3.77 -50.07
CA ASP A 401 7.94 -2.37 -49.66
C ASP A 401 8.92 -1.55 -50.50
N GLU A 402 9.07 -0.25 -50.21
CA GLU A 402 9.93 0.64 -51.02
C GLU A 402 11.41 0.28 -50.97
N ASN A 403 11.89 -0.37 -49.88
CA ASN A 403 13.29 -0.69 -49.67
C ASN A 403 13.62 -2.19 -49.92
N ASN A 404 12.61 -3.06 -49.88
CA ASN A 404 12.76 -4.48 -50.03
C ASN A 404 12.21 -5.01 -51.34
N THR A 405 13.00 -5.81 -52.05
CA THR A 405 12.52 -6.51 -53.24
C THR A 405 11.44 -7.54 -52.85
N ALA A 406 10.50 -7.76 -53.79
CA ALA A 406 9.41 -8.67 -53.61
C ALA A 406 9.89 -10.05 -53.13
N THR A 407 9.40 -10.48 -51.97
CA THR A 407 9.73 -11.79 -51.36
C THR A 407 8.45 -12.62 -51.34
N THR A 408 8.61 -13.93 -51.63
CA THR A 408 7.48 -14.86 -51.59
C THR A 408 7.21 -15.33 -50.16
N ILE A 409 5.99 -15.24 -49.72
CA ILE A 409 5.51 -15.70 -48.40
C ILE A 409 4.34 -16.65 -48.57
N ILE A 410 4.15 -17.54 -47.60
CA ILE A 410 3.00 -18.44 -47.54
C ILE A 410 2.13 -18.02 -46.36
N ILE A 411 0.87 -17.66 -46.62
CA ILE A 411 -0.12 -17.26 -45.62
C ILE A 411 -1.17 -18.37 -45.55
N PRO A 412 -1.08 -19.25 -44.53
CA PRO A 412 -2.09 -20.31 -44.38
C PRO A 412 -3.42 -19.70 -43.93
N PRO A 413 -4.56 -20.27 -44.36
CA PRO A 413 -5.85 -19.89 -43.82
C PRO A 413 -5.90 -20.09 -42.29
N PRO A 414 -6.52 -19.18 -41.50
CA PRO A 414 -7.44 -18.13 -41.97
C PRO A 414 -6.81 -16.82 -42.46
N GLY A 415 -5.50 -16.69 -42.55
CA GLY A 415 -4.82 -15.48 -43.07
C GLY A 415 -4.60 -14.38 -42.02
N ASN A 416 -4.48 -14.76 -40.75
CA ASN A 416 -4.27 -13.83 -39.64
C ASN A 416 -2.80 -13.45 -39.50
N ASN A 417 -2.52 -12.21 -39.00
CA ASN A 417 -1.18 -11.73 -38.66
C ASN A 417 -0.16 -11.93 -39.80
N VAL A 418 -0.45 -11.39 -40.96
CA VAL A 418 0.28 -11.62 -42.21
C VAL A 418 1.75 -11.22 -42.11
N LEU A 419 2.07 -10.08 -41.48
CA LEU A 419 3.45 -9.60 -41.36
C LEU A 419 4.25 -10.43 -40.37
N SER A 420 3.65 -10.82 -39.25
CA SER A 420 4.29 -11.74 -38.28
C SER A 420 4.65 -13.07 -38.91
N GLN A 421 3.85 -13.57 -39.86
CA GLN A 421 4.12 -14.80 -40.60
C GLN A 421 5.12 -14.60 -41.74
N ALA A 422 5.29 -13.39 -42.22
CA ALA A 422 6.21 -13.06 -43.31
C ALA A 422 7.71 -13.15 -42.91
N GLY A 423 8.00 -13.14 -41.62
CA GLY A 423 9.36 -13.10 -41.07
C GLY A 423 10.05 -11.75 -41.25
N THR A 424 11.30 -11.67 -40.84
CA THR A 424 12.08 -10.42 -40.92
C THR A 424 12.31 -9.95 -42.35
N PRO A 425 12.24 -8.64 -42.64
CA PRO A 425 12.05 -7.53 -41.67
C PRO A 425 10.59 -7.25 -41.28
N TYR A 426 9.62 -7.85 -41.97
CA TYR A 426 8.21 -7.48 -41.85
C TYR A 426 7.62 -7.77 -40.45
N SER A 427 8.02 -8.86 -39.82
CA SER A 427 7.60 -9.24 -38.45
C SER A 427 7.97 -8.20 -37.39
N ASP A 428 8.96 -7.35 -37.68
CA ASP A 428 9.54 -6.40 -36.74
C ASP A 428 9.02 -4.96 -36.94
N TYR A 429 7.97 -4.78 -37.78
CA TYR A 429 7.47 -3.46 -38.12
C TYR A 429 6.57 -2.85 -37.04
N GLY A 430 6.04 -3.65 -36.11
CA GLY A 430 5.17 -3.16 -35.03
C GLY A 430 3.73 -2.89 -35.45
N PHE A 431 3.32 -3.41 -36.57
CA PHE A 431 1.92 -3.44 -37.04
C PHE A 431 1.68 -4.70 -37.86
N ASP A 432 0.42 -5.12 -37.93
CA ASP A 432 0.01 -6.30 -38.67
C ASP A 432 -1.40 -6.13 -39.27
N PHE A 433 -1.80 -7.05 -40.12
CA PHE A 433 -3.15 -7.11 -40.72
C PHE A 433 -3.52 -8.55 -41.07
N ASP A 434 -4.81 -8.77 -41.30
CA ASP A 434 -5.35 -10.05 -41.70
C ASP A 434 -5.89 -9.97 -43.13
N ILE A 435 -5.90 -11.12 -43.82
CA ILE A 435 -6.57 -11.31 -45.14
C ILE A 435 -7.70 -12.32 -44.95
N GLU A 436 -8.91 -11.88 -45.13
CA GLU A 436 -10.10 -12.71 -45.04
C GLU A 436 -10.72 -12.97 -46.43
N GLY A 437 -11.36 -14.12 -46.63
CA GLY A 437 -12.02 -14.49 -47.89
C GLY A 437 -11.10 -15.26 -48.83
N THR A 438 -11.48 -15.31 -50.13
CA THR A 438 -10.78 -16.08 -51.15
C THR A 438 -10.13 -15.14 -52.17
N PRO A 439 -8.83 -14.94 -52.14
CA PRO A 439 -8.14 -14.08 -53.12
C PRO A 439 -7.96 -14.80 -54.45
N ALA A 440 -8.03 -14.07 -55.52
CA ALA A 440 -7.67 -14.53 -56.86
C ALA A 440 -6.23 -14.16 -57.22
N THR A 441 -5.64 -14.87 -58.15
CA THR A 441 -4.31 -14.54 -58.68
C THR A 441 -4.26 -13.12 -59.21
N GLY A 442 -3.30 -12.32 -58.72
CA GLY A 442 -3.13 -10.91 -59.07
C GLY A 442 -3.84 -9.94 -58.15
N ASP A 443 -4.71 -10.40 -57.25
CA ASP A 443 -5.30 -9.53 -56.26
C ASP A 443 -4.20 -8.86 -55.41
N THR A 444 -4.38 -7.54 -55.21
CA THR A 444 -3.38 -6.68 -54.55
C THR A 444 -3.99 -6.01 -53.32
N PHE A 445 -3.24 -6.04 -52.23
CA PHE A 445 -3.58 -5.39 -50.96
C PHE A 445 -2.45 -4.47 -50.56
N THR A 446 -2.78 -3.30 -50.02
CA THR A 446 -1.78 -2.29 -49.61
C THR A 446 -1.99 -1.88 -48.16
N LEU A 447 -0.88 -1.56 -47.49
CA LEU A 447 -0.84 -0.90 -46.19
C LEU A 447 0.06 0.33 -46.32
N GLU A 448 -0.41 1.48 -45.90
CA GLU A 448 0.30 2.75 -46.00
C GLU A 448 0.19 3.52 -44.66
N PHE A 449 1.06 4.52 -44.49
CA PHE A 449 0.88 5.51 -43.42
C PHE A 449 -0.43 6.26 -43.64
N ASN A 450 -1.21 6.50 -42.60
CA ASN A 450 -2.53 7.11 -42.65
C ASN A 450 -2.43 8.66 -42.77
N GLU A 451 -1.74 9.16 -43.77
CA GLU A 451 -1.57 10.59 -43.99
C GLU A 451 -2.94 11.26 -44.16
N GLY A 452 -3.20 12.29 -43.32
CA GLY A 452 -4.46 13.02 -43.37
C GLY A 452 -5.68 12.29 -42.79
N GLY A 453 -5.48 11.21 -42.01
CA GLY A 453 -6.54 10.40 -41.40
C GLY A 453 -7.29 11.06 -40.24
N PHE A 454 -7.64 12.33 -40.34
CA PHE A 454 -8.25 13.12 -39.26
C PHE A 454 -9.65 12.67 -38.86
N ASP A 455 -10.36 11.99 -39.74
CA ASP A 455 -11.68 11.40 -39.47
C ASP A 455 -11.63 9.95 -38.97
N ASP A 456 -10.44 9.39 -38.85
CA ASP A 456 -10.24 8.06 -38.29
C ASP A 456 -10.35 8.11 -36.76
N ASN A 457 -11.08 7.16 -36.19
CA ASN A 457 -11.30 7.03 -34.76
C ASN A 457 -10.93 5.64 -34.17
N ARG A 458 -10.24 4.81 -34.93
CA ARG A 458 -9.92 3.43 -34.55
C ARG A 458 -9.14 3.34 -33.25
N ASN A 459 -8.13 4.20 -33.05
CA ASN A 459 -7.39 4.26 -31.80
C ASN A 459 -8.25 4.84 -30.67
N GLY A 460 -9.13 5.79 -30.98
CA GLY A 460 -10.10 6.31 -30.01
C GLY A 460 -11.07 5.26 -29.48
N LEU A 461 -11.48 4.31 -30.31
CA LEU A 461 -12.29 3.17 -29.86
C LEU A 461 -11.49 2.24 -28.93
N LYS A 462 -10.21 1.99 -29.20
CA LYS A 462 -9.32 1.23 -28.30
C LYS A 462 -9.09 1.96 -26.97
N LEU A 463 -8.90 3.26 -26.99
CA LEU A 463 -8.84 4.07 -25.76
C LEU A 463 -10.14 3.97 -24.94
N ALA A 464 -11.31 3.99 -25.60
CA ALA A 464 -12.57 3.82 -24.91
C ALA A 464 -12.77 2.41 -24.35
N ASP A 465 -12.21 1.39 -25.01
CA ASP A 465 -12.30 0.00 -24.57
C ASP A 465 -11.42 -0.32 -23.33
N LEU A 466 -10.46 0.54 -23.00
CA LEU A 466 -9.68 0.41 -21.74
C LEU A 466 -10.57 0.39 -20.50
N GLN A 467 -11.78 0.97 -20.55
CA GLN A 467 -12.76 0.87 -19.45
C GLN A 467 -13.16 -0.58 -19.12
N ASN A 468 -13.10 -1.47 -20.11
CA ASN A 468 -13.41 -2.90 -19.99
C ASN A 468 -12.14 -3.74 -19.78
N GLY A 469 -10.96 -3.13 -19.88
CA GLY A 469 -9.69 -3.79 -19.70
C GLY A 469 -9.49 -4.24 -18.25
N GLU A 470 -8.95 -5.43 -18.07
CA GLU A 470 -8.54 -5.95 -16.76
C GLU A 470 -7.17 -5.39 -16.40
N LEU A 471 -7.15 -4.13 -15.95
CA LEU A 471 -5.95 -3.33 -15.75
C LEU A 471 -5.42 -3.34 -14.30
N VAL A 472 -6.16 -3.91 -13.36
CA VAL A 472 -5.83 -3.86 -11.92
C VAL A 472 -5.48 -5.25 -11.41
N ARG A 473 -4.23 -5.46 -11.05
CA ARG A 473 -3.74 -6.72 -10.48
C ARG A 473 -4.22 -6.90 -9.04
N LEU A 474 -4.66 -8.12 -8.69
CA LEU A 474 -5.23 -8.42 -7.37
C LEU A 474 -4.19 -8.82 -6.34
N ASN A 475 -3.21 -9.63 -6.73
CA ASN A 475 -2.20 -10.16 -5.82
C ASN A 475 -0.85 -10.36 -6.54
N VAL A 476 0.16 -10.71 -5.77
CA VAL A 476 1.53 -10.94 -6.25
C VAL A 476 1.75 -12.34 -6.85
N GLU A 477 0.75 -13.21 -6.88
CA GLU A 477 0.89 -14.55 -7.47
C GLU A 477 1.22 -14.45 -8.95
N THR A 478 2.29 -15.13 -9.36
CA THR A 478 2.80 -15.11 -10.74
C THR A 478 2.16 -16.14 -11.65
N THR A 479 1.39 -17.07 -11.12
CA THR A 479 0.54 -17.95 -11.92
C THR A 479 -0.55 -17.11 -12.53
N ALA A 480 -0.33 -16.70 -13.79
CA ALA A 480 -1.32 -15.99 -14.60
C ALA A 480 -2.57 -16.84 -14.78
N THR A 481 -3.45 -16.80 -13.80
CA THR A 481 -4.82 -17.18 -13.98
C THR A 481 -5.56 -15.94 -14.47
N ALA A 482 -6.49 -16.11 -15.42
CA ALA A 482 -7.34 -15.02 -15.90
C ALA A 482 -8.05 -14.25 -14.76
N ASP A 483 -8.07 -14.82 -13.55
CA ASP A 483 -8.73 -14.28 -12.37
C ASP A 483 -7.85 -13.35 -11.52
N ASN A 484 -6.56 -13.11 -11.88
CA ASN A 484 -5.66 -12.24 -11.10
C ASN A 484 -5.77 -10.74 -11.43
N HIS A 485 -6.61 -10.38 -12.40
CA HIS A 485 -6.83 -8.99 -12.79
C HIS A 485 -8.32 -8.64 -12.75
N LYS A 486 -8.62 -7.36 -12.50
CA LYS A 486 -9.98 -6.80 -12.52
C LYS A 486 -10.03 -5.56 -13.37
N THR A 487 -11.24 -5.24 -13.84
CA THR A 487 -11.50 -3.93 -14.42
C THR A 487 -11.43 -2.84 -13.33
N PHE A 488 -11.20 -1.61 -13.73
CA PHE A 488 -11.21 -0.47 -12.81
C PHE A 488 -12.51 -0.39 -11.97
N ASN A 489 -13.66 -0.56 -12.61
CA ASN A 489 -14.96 -0.51 -11.93
C ASN A 489 -15.12 -1.62 -10.89
N GLN A 490 -14.63 -2.84 -11.18
CA GLN A 490 -14.65 -3.95 -10.23
C GLN A 490 -13.69 -3.70 -9.06
N ALA A 491 -12.49 -3.18 -9.33
CA ALA A 491 -11.51 -2.84 -8.29
C ALA A 491 -12.03 -1.74 -7.37
N TYR A 492 -12.58 -0.65 -7.93
CA TYR A 492 -13.17 0.43 -7.15
C TYR A 492 -14.37 -0.03 -6.31
N SER A 493 -15.27 -0.84 -6.90
CA SER A 493 -16.41 -1.40 -6.16
C SER A 493 -15.96 -2.35 -5.05
N GLY A 494 -14.89 -3.11 -5.28
CA GLY A 494 -14.24 -3.95 -4.26
C GLY A 494 -13.74 -3.10 -3.09
N LEU A 495 -12.95 -2.06 -3.36
CA LEU A 495 -12.43 -1.14 -2.33
C LEU A 495 -13.55 -0.54 -1.47
N VAL A 496 -14.62 -0.03 -2.09
CA VAL A 496 -15.76 0.54 -1.36
C VAL A 496 -16.47 -0.52 -0.51
N SER A 497 -16.62 -1.74 -1.05
CA SER A 497 -17.23 -2.86 -0.32
C SER A 497 -16.38 -3.27 0.89
N ASP A 498 -15.07 -3.41 0.72
CA ASP A 498 -14.15 -3.83 1.77
C ASP A 498 -14.14 -2.81 2.92
N ILE A 499 -14.04 -1.51 2.61
CA ILE A 499 -14.16 -0.44 3.61
C ILE A 499 -15.52 -0.51 4.32
N GLY A 500 -16.61 -0.74 3.57
CA GLY A 500 -17.96 -0.85 4.13
C GLY A 500 -18.11 -2.03 5.09
N VAL A 501 -17.59 -3.20 4.74
CA VAL A 501 -17.61 -4.41 5.58
C VAL A 501 -16.81 -4.21 6.85
N VAL A 502 -15.57 -3.73 6.76
CA VAL A 502 -14.70 -3.50 7.93
C VAL A 502 -15.29 -2.44 8.85
N THR A 503 -15.84 -1.35 8.27
CA THR A 503 -16.53 -0.30 9.06
C THR A 503 -17.75 -0.86 9.78
N GLY A 504 -18.59 -1.65 9.11
CA GLY A 504 -19.76 -2.30 9.71
C GLY A 504 -19.38 -3.26 10.85
N GLN A 505 -18.32 -4.02 10.66
CA GLN A 505 -17.77 -4.90 11.69
C GLN A 505 -17.22 -4.11 12.89
N ALA A 506 -16.50 -3.02 12.65
CA ALA A 506 -15.95 -2.17 13.70
C ALA A 506 -17.06 -1.54 14.54
N ILE A 507 -18.14 -1.02 13.92
CA ILE A 507 -19.31 -0.47 14.63
C ILE A 507 -19.99 -1.53 15.49
N THR A 508 -20.20 -2.74 14.95
CA THR A 508 -20.87 -3.83 15.66
C THR A 508 -20.02 -4.31 16.85
N SER A 509 -18.70 -4.49 16.64
CA SER A 509 -17.77 -4.89 17.67
C SER A 509 -17.65 -3.82 18.76
N GLY A 510 -17.58 -2.53 18.38
CA GLY A 510 -17.55 -1.41 19.31
C GLY A 510 -18.76 -1.40 20.23
N ALA A 511 -19.98 -1.53 19.67
CA ALA A 511 -21.21 -1.60 20.46
C ALA A 511 -21.23 -2.79 21.46
N ALA A 512 -20.68 -3.96 21.04
CA ALA A 512 -20.58 -5.12 21.91
C ALA A 512 -19.58 -4.91 23.04
N PHE A 513 -18.41 -4.31 22.77
CA PHE A 513 -17.41 -4.00 23.78
C PHE A 513 -17.85 -2.91 24.74
N ASP A 514 -18.57 -1.89 24.27
CA ASP A 514 -19.18 -0.87 25.14
C ASP A 514 -20.18 -1.48 26.11
N ALA A 515 -21.02 -2.42 25.67
CA ALA A 515 -21.94 -3.13 26.52
C ALA A 515 -21.22 -3.99 27.59
N LEU A 516 -20.13 -4.65 27.21
CA LEU A 516 -19.28 -5.44 28.14
C LEU A 516 -18.58 -4.52 29.16
N ALA A 517 -18.06 -3.39 28.73
CA ALA A 517 -17.44 -2.40 29.61
C ALA A 517 -18.43 -1.87 30.65
N GLN A 518 -19.65 -1.48 30.23
CA GLN A 518 -20.71 -1.04 31.12
C GLN A 518 -21.12 -2.14 32.12
N GLN A 519 -21.21 -3.39 31.69
CA GLN A 519 -21.50 -4.51 32.56
C GLN A 519 -20.40 -4.75 33.60
N SER A 520 -19.13 -4.65 33.18
CA SER A 520 -17.97 -4.80 34.06
C SER A 520 -17.91 -3.66 35.08
N GLU A 521 -18.20 -2.44 34.67
CA GLU A 521 -18.28 -1.27 35.56
C GLU A 521 -19.41 -1.42 36.59
N ALA A 522 -20.60 -1.86 36.17
CA ALA A 522 -21.71 -2.12 37.08
C ALA A 522 -21.37 -3.23 38.10
N TRP A 523 -20.63 -4.25 37.73
CA TRP A 523 -20.12 -5.27 38.65
C TRP A 523 -19.11 -4.69 39.65
N TYR A 524 -18.15 -3.91 39.16
CA TYR A 524 -17.18 -3.22 40.00
C TYR A 524 -17.88 -2.32 41.02
N GLU A 525 -18.82 -1.50 40.58
CA GLU A 525 -19.62 -0.62 41.45
C GLU A 525 -20.46 -1.41 42.48
N SER A 526 -21.00 -2.58 42.10
CA SER A 526 -21.78 -3.41 43.02
C SER A 526 -20.94 -4.01 44.17
N LEU A 527 -19.61 -4.18 43.92
CA LEU A 527 -18.68 -4.74 44.93
C LEU A 527 -17.98 -3.63 45.72
N SER A 528 -17.64 -2.51 45.09
CA SER A 528 -16.82 -1.43 45.67
C SER A 528 -17.55 -0.09 45.78
N GLY A 529 -18.75 0.01 45.21
CA GLY A 529 -19.56 1.22 45.23
C GLY A 529 -20.05 1.53 46.63
N VAL A 530 -20.12 2.82 46.95
CA VAL A 530 -20.61 3.33 48.24
C VAL A 530 -22.05 3.79 48.08
N ASN A 531 -22.95 3.24 48.89
CA ASN A 531 -24.30 3.71 48.93
C ASN A 531 -24.37 5.03 49.73
N LEU A 532 -24.63 6.12 49.05
CA LEU A 532 -24.69 7.46 49.66
C LEU A 532 -25.68 7.54 50.84
N ASP A 533 -26.79 6.77 50.81
CA ASP A 533 -27.77 6.74 51.91
C ASP A 533 -27.20 6.00 53.14
N GLU A 534 -26.43 4.93 52.94
CA GLU A 534 -25.73 4.24 54.04
C GLU A 534 -24.63 5.11 54.65
N GLU A 535 -23.86 5.80 53.81
CA GLU A 535 -22.81 6.72 54.30
C GLU A 535 -23.41 7.94 55.02
N ALA A 536 -24.54 8.49 54.55
CA ALA A 536 -25.25 9.53 55.25
C ALA A 536 -25.78 9.04 56.63
N ALA A 537 -26.31 7.81 56.69
CA ALA A 537 -26.71 7.18 57.95
C ALA A 537 -25.52 6.92 58.89
N ASN A 538 -24.39 6.47 58.36
CA ASN A 538 -23.16 6.28 59.11
C ASN A 538 -22.61 7.63 59.64
N LEU A 539 -22.61 8.68 58.79
CA LEU A 539 -22.20 10.03 59.18
C LEU A 539 -23.05 10.54 60.36
N LEU A 540 -24.38 10.42 60.29
CA LEU A 540 -25.29 10.78 61.37
C LEU A 540 -25.00 9.97 62.63
N ARG A 541 -24.75 8.66 62.53
CA ARG A 541 -24.41 7.82 63.66
C ARG A 541 -23.07 8.23 64.29
N PHE A 542 -22.06 8.54 63.49
CA PHE A 542 -20.77 9.03 63.99
C PHE A 542 -20.88 10.40 64.63
N GLN A 543 -21.67 11.33 64.07
CA GLN A 543 -21.96 12.64 64.69
C GLN A 543 -22.66 12.48 66.04
N GLN A 544 -23.65 11.57 66.13
CA GLN A 544 -24.32 11.28 67.40
C GLN A 544 -23.36 10.65 68.44
N SER A 545 -22.51 9.72 67.98
CA SER A 545 -21.49 9.08 68.82
C SER A 545 -20.45 10.10 69.32
N TYR A 546 -20.03 11.01 68.46
CA TYR A 546 -19.14 12.12 68.82
C TYR A 546 -19.79 13.04 69.86
N SER A 547 -21.02 13.43 69.64
CA SER A 547 -21.78 14.29 70.56
C SER A 547 -21.97 13.61 71.92
N ALA A 548 -22.31 12.31 71.95
CA ALA A 548 -22.45 11.54 73.18
C ALA A 548 -21.12 11.43 73.94
N SER A 549 -20.03 11.19 73.22
CA SER A 549 -18.66 11.12 73.80
C SER A 549 -18.23 12.47 74.39
N ALA A 550 -18.55 13.59 73.72
CA ALA A 550 -18.32 14.94 74.25
C ALA A 550 -19.11 15.24 75.52
N GLN A 551 -20.39 14.77 75.59
CA GLN A 551 -21.21 14.91 76.80
C GLN A 551 -20.65 14.06 77.98
N VAL A 552 -20.19 12.83 77.71
CA VAL A 552 -19.55 11.99 78.71
C VAL A 552 -18.26 12.65 79.23
N LEU A 553 -17.46 13.24 78.38
CA LEU A 553 -16.25 13.96 78.75
C LEU A 553 -16.56 15.19 79.61
N ALA A 554 -17.59 15.98 79.24
CA ALA A 554 -18.07 17.13 80.04
C ALA A 554 -18.56 16.70 81.42
N ALA A 555 -19.37 15.62 81.51
CA ALA A 555 -19.84 15.08 82.78
C ALA A 555 -18.69 14.57 83.66
N ALA A 556 -17.67 13.88 83.03
CA ALA A 556 -16.50 13.46 83.74
C ALA A 556 -15.67 14.62 84.32
N GLN A 557 -15.53 15.73 83.55
CA GLN A 557 -14.88 16.93 84.03
C GLN A 557 -15.68 17.59 85.20
N GLU A 558 -16.99 17.63 85.13
CA GLU A 558 -17.84 18.17 86.21
C GLU A 558 -17.73 17.32 87.46
N ILE A 559 -17.74 16.00 87.38
CA ILE A 559 -17.50 15.09 88.51
C ILE A 559 -16.08 15.30 89.08
N PHE A 560 -15.09 15.44 88.25
CA PHE A 560 -13.69 15.67 88.66
C PHE A 560 -13.58 17.02 89.43
N ASP A 561 -14.16 18.07 88.90
CA ASP A 561 -14.17 19.39 89.54
C ASP A 561 -14.94 19.37 90.89
N THR A 562 -16.05 18.65 90.96
CA THR A 562 -16.80 18.42 92.17
C THR A 562 -15.97 17.66 93.23
N LEU A 563 -15.26 16.62 92.87
CA LEU A 563 -14.35 15.91 93.75
C LEU A 563 -13.16 16.76 94.23
N LEU A 564 -12.56 17.56 93.35
CA LEU A 564 -11.51 18.49 93.72
C LEU A 564 -12.03 19.56 94.76
N ASN A 565 -13.28 20.08 94.56
CA ASN A 565 -13.86 21.05 95.48
C ASN A 565 -14.27 20.41 96.82
N ALA A 566 -14.61 19.12 96.85
CA ALA A 566 -14.91 18.38 98.06
C ALA A 566 -13.69 17.99 98.92
N ALA A 567 -12.50 17.98 98.26
CA ALA A 567 -11.19 17.60 98.87
C ALA A 567 -10.43 18.85 99.40
N ARG A 568 -10.95 20.07 99.14
CA ARG A 568 -10.42 21.32 99.72
C ARG A 568 -11.19 21.67 100.98
#